data_0a9ef7db11a9c30d633aeed03aa52208
#
_entry.id   0a9ef7db11a9c30d633aeed03aa52208
#
_cell.length_a   1.000
_cell.length_b   1.000
_cell.length_c   1.000
_cell.angle_alpha   90.00
_cell.angle_beta   90.00
_cell.angle_gamma   90.00
#
_symmetry.space_group_name_H-M   'P 1'
#
loop_
_entity.id
_entity.type
_entity.pdbx_description
1 polymer ?
#
loop_
_entity_poly.entity_id
_entity_poly.type
_entity_poly.pdbx_seq_one_letter_code
_entity_poly.pdbx_strand_id
1 'polypeptide(L)'
;MRFVTVLFLTTALVAFPAVKATVHTECFNYFMKKDGCVWSAADDRTRCNATNGKPPFQGVERFQHHNQKTLQRRYTSEDTNTSFAMRDGPGICGNYSTNQPGACLWVGSEQVYGNDTATAGWLNGAKTSNCGKQLYVQRKGRPDKPFYVPVLDGCSFYSKNVTVGCTQIALSNKTFYDLEPTAQELKQGYLGDLIWDFNNEAGTKGQNAPV
;
A
#
# COMPACT_ATOMS: atom_id res chain seq x y z
N MET A 1 -45.72 20.53 61.41
CA MET A 1 -44.58 20.86 60.48
C MET A 1 -44.20 19.60 59.73
N ARG A 2 -44.48 19.54 58.43
CA ARG A 2 -44.11 18.41 57.57
C ARG A 2 -42.89 18.83 56.75
N PHE A 3 -41.73 18.17 56.94
CA PHE A 3 -40.56 18.36 56.14
C PHE A 3 -40.70 17.55 54.85
N VAL A 4 -40.67 18.24 53.72
CA VAL A 4 -40.57 17.62 52.38
C VAL A 4 -39.09 17.53 52.02
N THR A 5 -38.56 16.30 51.99
CA THR A 5 -37.19 16.05 51.54
C THR A 5 -37.20 15.95 50.03
N VAL A 6 -36.61 16.92 49.35
CA VAL A 6 -36.42 16.89 47.89
C VAL A 6 -35.13 16.14 47.58
N LEU A 7 -35.27 14.98 46.95
CA LEU A 7 -34.15 14.15 46.50
C LEU A 7 -33.69 14.65 45.11
N PHE A 8 -32.50 15.27 45.04
CA PHE A 8 -31.90 15.63 43.77
C PHE A 8 -31.21 14.40 43.15
N LEU A 9 -31.79 13.87 42.07
CA LEU A 9 -31.15 12.86 41.24
C LEU A 9 -30.16 13.57 40.31
N THR A 10 -28.86 13.46 40.59
CA THR A 10 -27.79 13.90 39.67
C THR A 10 -27.55 12.81 38.63
N THR A 11 -28.04 13.00 37.41
CA THR A 11 -27.68 12.15 36.26
C THR A 11 -26.28 12.50 35.80
N ALA A 12 -25.32 11.62 36.07
CA ALA A 12 -23.98 11.72 35.51
C ALA A 12 -24.05 11.39 34.01
N LEU A 13 -23.85 12.38 33.16
CA LEU A 13 -23.63 12.16 31.72
C LEU A 13 -22.28 11.48 31.53
N VAL A 14 -22.30 10.20 31.22
CA VAL A 14 -21.09 9.48 30.79
C VAL A 14 -20.83 9.85 29.32
N ALA A 15 -19.86 10.74 29.09
CA ALA A 15 -19.39 11.05 27.76
C ALA A 15 -18.57 9.86 27.22
N PHE A 16 -19.16 9.07 26.33
CA PHE A 16 -18.42 8.07 25.58
C PHE A 16 -17.49 8.78 24.59
N PRO A 17 -16.18 8.46 24.56
CA PRO A 17 -15.30 8.98 23.52
C PRO A 17 -15.82 8.50 22.17
N ALA A 18 -16.09 9.45 21.26
CA ALA A 18 -16.45 9.13 19.90
C ALA A 18 -15.28 8.40 19.25
N VAL A 19 -15.44 7.11 19.02
CA VAL A 19 -14.46 6.32 18.23
C VAL A 19 -14.55 6.84 16.80
N LYS A 20 -13.53 7.58 16.37
CA LYS A 20 -13.42 7.98 14.97
C LYS A 20 -13.27 6.71 14.12
N ALA A 21 -14.25 6.45 13.27
CA ALA A 21 -14.15 5.37 12.30
C ALA A 21 -12.92 5.60 11.42
N THR A 22 -12.07 4.60 11.31
CA THR A 22 -10.91 4.65 10.41
C THR A 22 -11.40 4.67 8.98
N VAL A 23 -11.13 5.73 8.26
CA VAL A 23 -11.40 5.78 6.81
C VAL A 23 -10.32 4.97 6.12
N HIS A 24 -10.70 3.84 5.56
CA HIS A 24 -9.79 2.98 4.81
C HIS A 24 -9.55 3.49 3.39
N THR A 25 -8.42 3.09 2.81
CA THR A 25 -8.05 3.38 1.42
C THR A 25 -8.95 2.63 0.43
N GLU A 26 -8.97 3.08 -0.83
CA GLU A 26 -9.71 2.42 -1.91
C GLU A 26 -9.27 0.97 -2.10
N CYS A 27 -7.96 0.70 -1.99
CA CYS A 27 -7.43 -0.65 -2.10
C CYS A 27 -7.81 -1.55 -0.92
N PHE A 28 -7.79 -1.03 0.29
CA PHE A 28 -8.27 -1.77 1.45
C PHE A 28 -9.73 -2.19 1.27
N ASN A 29 -10.59 -1.23 0.89
CA ASN A 29 -12.01 -1.48 0.65
C ASN A 29 -12.25 -2.44 -0.53
N TYR A 30 -11.43 -2.35 -1.57
CA TYR A 30 -11.48 -3.28 -2.70
C TYR A 30 -11.25 -4.73 -2.27
N PHE A 31 -10.21 -4.97 -1.46
CA PHE A 31 -9.94 -6.33 -0.98
C PHE A 31 -10.98 -6.82 0.02
N MET A 32 -11.46 -5.94 0.90
CA MET A 32 -12.59 -6.27 1.78
C MET A 32 -13.82 -6.71 0.99
N LYS A 33 -14.13 -6.03 -0.11
CA LYS A 33 -15.26 -6.38 -0.97
C LYS A 33 -15.01 -7.67 -1.77
N LYS A 34 -13.81 -7.84 -2.28
CA LYS A 34 -13.44 -8.96 -3.16
C LYS A 34 -13.23 -10.27 -2.41
N ASP A 35 -12.50 -10.21 -1.30
CA ASP A 35 -12.02 -11.39 -0.58
C ASP A 35 -12.66 -11.56 0.81
N GLY A 36 -13.44 -10.56 1.25
CA GLY A 36 -14.03 -10.52 2.59
C GLY A 36 -13.03 -10.17 3.69
N CYS A 37 -11.77 -9.93 3.35
CA CYS A 37 -10.71 -9.61 4.30
C CYS A 37 -9.50 -8.98 3.60
N VAL A 38 -8.60 -8.36 4.38
CA VAL A 38 -7.29 -7.86 3.95
C VAL A 38 -6.21 -8.60 4.74
N TRP A 39 -5.26 -9.25 4.03
CA TRP A 39 -4.28 -10.14 4.67
C TRP A 39 -3.45 -9.48 5.76
N SER A 40 -3.03 -8.26 5.53
CA SER A 40 -2.18 -7.48 6.42
C SER A 40 -2.93 -6.46 7.29
N ALA A 41 -4.26 -6.54 7.39
CA ALA A 41 -5.04 -5.64 8.22
C ALA A 41 -4.62 -5.69 9.70
N ALA A 42 -4.70 -4.55 10.41
CA ALA A 42 -4.41 -4.47 11.83
C ALA A 42 -5.49 -5.16 12.68
N ASP A 43 -6.74 -4.93 12.32
CA ASP A 43 -7.90 -5.50 13.01
C ASP A 43 -8.09 -6.97 12.59
N ASP A 44 -8.09 -7.87 13.55
CA ASP A 44 -8.27 -9.31 13.34
C ASP A 44 -9.63 -9.67 12.75
N ARG A 45 -10.63 -8.81 12.92
CA ARG A 45 -11.96 -8.98 12.31
C ARG A 45 -11.96 -8.73 10.81
N THR A 46 -11.02 -7.95 10.32
CA THR A 46 -10.86 -7.63 8.90
C THR A 46 -9.64 -8.30 8.27
N ARG A 47 -8.77 -8.90 9.10
CA ARG A 47 -7.60 -9.63 8.61
C ARG A 47 -8.00 -11.02 8.15
N CYS A 48 -7.46 -11.44 6.99
CA CYS A 48 -7.61 -12.82 6.54
C CYS A 48 -6.91 -13.77 7.50
N ASN A 49 -7.52 -14.91 7.76
CA ASN A 49 -6.91 -15.97 8.55
C ASN A 49 -6.42 -17.11 7.65
N ALA A 50 -5.48 -17.89 8.14
CA ALA A 50 -4.87 -18.99 7.38
C ALA A 50 -5.88 -20.07 6.93
N THR A 51 -7.05 -20.14 7.57
CA THR A 51 -8.10 -21.12 7.23
C THR A 51 -8.87 -20.75 5.97
N ASN A 52 -8.75 -19.52 5.47
CA ASN A 52 -9.41 -19.10 4.24
C ASN A 52 -8.73 -19.66 2.98
N GLY A 53 -7.67 -20.45 3.12
CA GLY A 53 -7.06 -21.24 2.03
C GLY A 53 -6.49 -20.44 0.85
N LYS A 54 -6.54 -19.11 0.91
CA LYS A 54 -5.98 -18.25 -0.11
C LYS A 54 -4.62 -17.76 0.35
N PRO A 55 -3.57 -18.00 -0.42
CA PRO A 55 -2.29 -17.38 -0.13
C PRO A 55 -2.44 -15.85 -0.19
N PRO A 56 -1.68 -15.13 0.64
CA PRO A 56 -1.60 -13.70 0.51
C PRO A 56 -1.22 -13.38 -0.93
N PHE A 57 -1.88 -12.44 -1.50
CA PHE A 57 -1.66 -11.94 -2.82
C PHE A 57 -0.81 -12.79 -3.76
N GLN A 58 -1.45 -13.59 -4.53
CA GLN A 58 -0.94 -13.87 -5.86
C GLN A 58 -1.31 -12.67 -6.73
N GLY A 59 -0.84 -11.54 -6.32
CA GLY A 59 -1.12 -10.29 -6.99
C GLY A 59 -0.07 -10.04 -8.02
N VAL A 60 -0.51 -9.49 -9.05
CA VAL A 60 0.20 -9.11 -10.21
C VAL A 60 1.34 -8.18 -9.88
N GLU A 61 2.43 -8.68 -10.04
CA GLU A 61 3.71 -8.20 -10.13
C GLU A 61 3.90 -7.36 -11.35
N ARG A 62 3.80 -6.08 -11.25
CA ARG A 62 4.18 -5.22 -12.34
C ARG A 62 5.13 -4.16 -11.88
N PHE A 63 6.36 -4.36 -12.29
CA PHE A 63 7.25 -3.25 -12.47
C PHE A 63 6.86 -2.56 -13.74
N GLN A 64 6.52 -1.31 -13.65
CA GLN A 64 6.32 -0.48 -14.80
C GLN A 64 7.67 -0.18 -15.41
N HIS A 65 7.91 -0.75 -16.55
CA HIS A 65 9.10 -0.46 -17.31
C HIS A 65 8.86 0.57 -18.41
N HIS A 66 9.95 1.25 -18.72
CA HIS A 66 10.03 2.41 -19.54
C HIS A 66 10.02 2.21 -21.00
N ASN A 67 10.36 1.02 -21.57
CA ASN A 67 10.55 0.82 -23.01
C ASN A 67 9.25 0.58 -23.77
N GLN A 68 8.12 0.62 -23.15
CA GLN A 68 6.87 0.59 -23.89
C GLN A 68 6.53 1.99 -24.37
N LYS A 69 6.76 2.25 -25.64
CA LYS A 69 6.43 3.49 -26.34
C LYS A 69 4.97 3.98 -26.19
N THR A 70 4.14 3.18 -25.57
CA THR A 70 2.71 3.42 -25.35
C THR A 70 2.34 3.81 -23.93
N LEU A 71 3.26 3.73 -22.97
CA LEU A 71 2.99 4.11 -21.59
C LEU A 71 3.47 5.54 -21.35
N GLN A 72 2.55 6.45 -21.36
CA GLN A 72 2.81 7.87 -21.09
C GLN A 72 3.11 8.09 -19.61
N ARG A 73 4.31 8.12 -19.21
CA ARG A 73 5.24 9.06 -18.70
C ARG A 73 4.76 9.99 -17.60
N ARG A 74 4.40 9.50 -16.42
CA ARG A 74 4.37 10.38 -15.27
C ARG A 74 5.48 10.08 -14.27
N TYR A 75 5.85 8.83 -14.15
CA TYR A 75 6.89 8.39 -13.23
C TYR A 75 8.07 7.79 -13.94
N THR A 76 7.91 7.65 -15.19
CA THR A 76 8.97 7.17 -16.01
C THR A 76 9.79 8.34 -16.43
N SER A 77 11.04 8.31 -16.12
CA SER A 77 11.98 9.26 -16.62
C SER A 77 11.94 9.29 -18.14
N GLU A 78 12.22 10.42 -18.71
CA GLU A 78 12.54 10.52 -20.11
C GLU A 78 13.81 9.76 -20.46
N ASP A 79 14.51 9.29 -19.44
CA ASP A 79 15.67 8.44 -19.54
C ASP A 79 15.22 7.02 -19.89
N THR A 80 15.30 6.71 -21.17
CA THR A 80 14.95 5.42 -21.75
C THR A 80 15.87 4.28 -21.30
N ASN A 81 16.96 4.59 -20.61
CA ASN A 81 17.94 3.61 -20.14
C ASN A 81 17.66 3.15 -18.71
N THR A 82 16.72 3.78 -18.03
CA THR A 82 16.36 3.32 -16.69
C THR A 82 15.34 2.21 -16.75
N SER A 83 15.65 1.17 -16.08
CA SER A 83 14.80 0.00 -15.96
C SER A 83 13.76 0.13 -14.86
N PHE A 84 13.59 1.32 -14.27
CA PHE A 84 12.85 1.46 -13.00
C PHE A 84 11.83 2.57 -13.08
N ALA A 85 10.69 2.33 -12.43
CA ALA A 85 9.59 3.27 -12.43
C ALA A 85 9.79 4.43 -11.46
N MET A 86 10.63 4.26 -10.44
CA MET A 86 10.88 5.30 -9.45
C MET A 86 12.09 6.15 -9.82
N ARG A 87 12.01 7.43 -9.50
CA ARG A 87 13.10 8.41 -9.67
C ARG A 87 13.45 9.02 -8.34
N ASP A 88 14.68 9.46 -8.21
CA ASP A 88 15.09 10.30 -7.10
C ASP A 88 14.30 11.59 -7.07
N GLY A 89 14.00 12.06 -5.88
CA GLY A 89 13.38 13.37 -5.71
C GLY A 89 12.25 13.41 -4.69
N PRO A 90 11.42 14.46 -4.78
CA PRO A 90 10.27 14.59 -3.91
C PRO A 90 9.14 13.65 -4.38
N GLY A 91 8.61 12.88 -3.43
CA GLY A 91 7.42 12.06 -3.62
C GLY A 91 6.35 12.39 -2.59
N ILE A 92 5.24 11.67 -2.62
CA ILE A 92 4.13 11.85 -1.65
C ILE A 92 4.60 11.61 -0.21
N CYS A 93 5.55 10.70 -0.02
CA CYS A 93 6.07 10.35 1.30
C CYS A 93 7.32 11.16 1.72
N GLY A 94 7.73 12.13 0.93
CA GLY A 94 8.93 12.93 1.18
C GLY A 94 10.02 12.71 0.13
N ASN A 95 11.20 13.24 0.38
CA ASN A 95 12.35 13.06 -0.51
C ASN A 95 12.94 11.66 -0.35
N TYR A 96 13.25 11.03 -1.46
CA TYR A 96 13.89 9.71 -1.47
C TYR A 96 14.92 9.58 -2.60
N SER A 97 15.79 8.59 -2.46
CA SER A 97 16.69 8.15 -3.52
C SER A 97 16.38 6.71 -3.93
N THR A 98 16.44 6.44 -5.22
CA THR A 98 16.27 5.09 -5.75
C THR A 98 17.45 4.17 -5.44
N ASN A 99 18.55 4.73 -4.91
CA ASN A 99 19.69 3.97 -4.39
C ASN A 99 19.45 3.40 -2.98
N GLN A 100 18.32 3.71 -2.37
CA GLN A 100 17.87 3.08 -1.13
C GLN A 100 16.76 2.06 -1.42
N PRO A 101 16.59 1.04 -0.56
CA PRO A 101 15.48 0.11 -0.68
C PRO A 101 14.14 0.86 -0.59
N GLY A 102 13.18 0.48 -1.42
CA GLY A 102 11.87 1.10 -1.35
C GLY A 102 10.93 0.68 -2.46
N ALA A 103 9.68 1.03 -2.27
CA ALA A 103 8.62 0.78 -3.21
C ALA A 103 7.66 1.96 -3.32
N CYS A 104 6.97 2.00 -4.45
CA CYS A 104 5.88 2.93 -4.74
C CYS A 104 4.60 2.13 -4.95
N LEU A 105 3.52 2.59 -4.34
CA LEU A 105 2.21 1.95 -4.43
C LEU A 105 1.21 2.85 -5.16
N TRP A 106 0.11 2.25 -5.62
CA TRP A 106 -0.90 2.96 -6.38
C TRP A 106 -1.57 4.09 -5.61
N VAL A 107 -1.71 5.26 -6.27
CA VAL A 107 -2.26 6.49 -5.69
C VAL A 107 -3.78 6.58 -5.73
N GLY A 108 -4.45 5.69 -6.48
CA GLY A 108 -5.90 5.71 -6.59
C GLY A 108 -6.40 6.15 -7.96
N SER A 109 -7.72 6.11 -8.12
CA SER A 109 -8.40 6.40 -9.37
C SER A 109 -8.27 7.86 -9.83
N GLU A 110 -8.09 8.80 -8.92
CA GLU A 110 -7.83 10.22 -9.21
C GLU A 110 -6.36 10.54 -9.49
N GLN A 111 -5.50 9.54 -9.41
CA GLN A 111 -4.07 9.67 -9.65
C GLN A 111 -3.37 10.54 -8.59
N VAL A 112 -2.19 11.05 -8.90
CA VAL A 112 -1.28 11.72 -7.94
C VAL A 112 -1.88 12.97 -7.28
N TYR A 113 -2.74 13.65 -7.99
CA TYR A 113 -3.31 14.92 -7.55
C TYR A 113 -4.64 14.74 -6.79
N GLY A 114 -5.04 13.50 -6.51
CA GLY A 114 -6.22 13.23 -5.71
C GLY A 114 -6.11 13.89 -4.33
N ASN A 115 -7.02 14.81 -4.05
CA ASN A 115 -7.12 15.50 -2.77
C ASN A 115 -8.20 14.87 -1.86
N ASP A 116 -8.86 13.83 -2.33
CA ASP A 116 -9.87 13.11 -1.57
C ASP A 116 -9.27 11.85 -0.96
N THR A 117 -9.40 11.71 0.34
CA THR A 117 -8.95 10.52 1.08
C THR A 117 -9.71 9.26 0.68
N ALA A 118 -10.93 9.39 0.18
CA ALA A 118 -11.77 8.27 -0.24
C ALA A 118 -11.30 7.63 -1.54
N THR A 119 -10.62 8.40 -2.41
CA THR A 119 -10.08 7.93 -3.69
C THR A 119 -8.60 7.56 -3.63
N ALA A 120 -8.01 7.59 -2.44
CA ALA A 120 -6.64 7.14 -2.23
C ALA A 120 -6.53 5.63 -2.48
N GLY A 121 -5.73 5.22 -3.46
CA GLY A 121 -5.41 3.82 -3.73
C GLY A 121 -4.88 3.13 -2.48
N TRP A 122 -3.57 2.98 -2.36
CA TRP A 122 -2.92 2.71 -1.07
C TRP A 122 -2.52 4.00 -0.33
N LEU A 123 -2.29 5.07 -1.05
CA LEU A 123 -2.01 6.42 -0.55
C LEU A 123 -2.29 7.45 -1.65
N ASN A 124 -2.38 8.72 -1.28
CA ASN A 124 -2.35 9.86 -2.19
C ASN A 124 -1.91 11.12 -1.42
N GLY A 125 -1.94 12.29 -2.04
CA GLY A 125 -1.57 13.54 -1.38
C GLY A 125 -2.39 13.90 -0.14
N ALA A 126 -3.66 13.47 -0.08
CA ALA A 126 -4.55 13.68 1.06
C ALA A 126 -4.45 12.56 2.13
N LYS A 127 -3.96 11.38 1.77
CA LYS A 127 -3.87 10.22 2.66
C LYS A 127 -2.51 9.55 2.58
N THR A 128 -1.62 9.95 3.47
CA THR A 128 -0.22 9.52 3.53
C THR A 128 0.05 8.47 4.61
N SER A 129 -1.00 7.95 5.26
CA SER A 129 -0.85 7.06 6.43
C SER A 129 -0.14 5.73 6.13
N ASN A 130 0.01 5.36 4.86
CA ASN A 130 0.79 4.19 4.45
C ASN A 130 2.25 4.52 4.07
N CYS A 131 2.64 5.79 4.08
CA CYS A 131 4.03 6.19 3.88
C CYS A 131 4.96 5.60 4.94
N GLY A 132 6.12 5.12 4.52
CA GLY A 132 7.13 4.55 5.41
C GLY A 132 6.80 3.18 5.99
N LYS A 133 5.58 2.67 5.79
CA LYS A 133 5.24 1.31 6.23
C LYS A 133 6.06 0.29 5.46
N GLN A 134 6.45 -0.75 6.17
CA GLN A 134 7.27 -1.79 5.60
C GLN A 134 6.41 -2.78 4.81
N LEU A 135 6.84 -3.07 3.61
CA LEU A 135 6.35 -4.16 2.78
C LEU A 135 7.32 -5.32 2.82
N TYR A 136 6.84 -6.54 2.57
CA TYR A 136 7.68 -7.60 2.06
C TYR A 136 7.48 -7.73 0.56
N VAL A 137 8.57 -7.98 -0.16
CA VAL A 137 8.59 -8.23 -1.61
C VAL A 137 9.46 -9.45 -1.85
N GLN A 138 8.95 -10.42 -2.58
CA GLN A 138 9.67 -11.64 -2.86
C GLN A 138 9.35 -12.18 -4.24
N ARG A 139 10.24 -12.98 -4.79
CA ARG A 139 9.98 -13.74 -6.01
C ARG A 139 9.01 -14.88 -5.73
N LYS A 140 8.06 -15.09 -6.64
CA LYS A 140 7.21 -16.27 -6.61
C LYS A 140 8.09 -17.53 -6.70
N GLY A 141 7.81 -18.47 -5.82
CA GLY A 141 8.64 -19.69 -5.74
C GLY A 141 9.92 -19.55 -4.90
N ARG A 142 10.23 -18.37 -4.36
CA ARG A 142 11.34 -18.14 -3.43
C ARG A 142 10.84 -17.47 -2.14
N PRO A 143 9.92 -18.10 -1.41
CA PRO A 143 9.33 -17.52 -0.20
C PRO A 143 10.33 -17.39 0.97
N ASP A 144 11.45 -18.07 0.89
CA ASP A 144 12.55 -18.04 1.85
C ASP A 144 13.42 -16.77 1.78
N LYS A 145 13.21 -15.94 0.76
CA LYS A 145 14.01 -14.73 0.52
C LYS A 145 13.14 -13.47 0.32
N PRO A 146 12.35 -13.08 1.31
CA PRO A 146 11.65 -11.80 1.25
C PRO A 146 12.61 -10.63 1.47
N PHE A 147 12.44 -9.57 0.72
CA PHE A 147 13.06 -8.28 0.98
C PHE A 147 12.06 -7.36 1.65
N TYR A 148 12.49 -6.68 2.69
CA TYR A 148 11.65 -5.75 3.43
C TYR A 148 12.00 -4.32 3.06
N VAL A 149 11.03 -3.60 2.52
CA VAL A 149 11.24 -2.27 1.96
C VAL A 149 10.15 -1.30 2.42
N PRO A 150 10.48 -0.02 2.65
CA PRO A 150 9.48 0.98 2.98
C PRO A 150 8.69 1.44 1.77
N VAL A 151 7.47 1.90 1.99
CA VAL A 151 6.70 2.68 1.02
C VAL A 151 7.31 4.09 0.95
N LEU A 152 7.88 4.44 -0.19
CA LEU A 152 8.58 5.70 -0.40
C LEU A 152 7.74 6.73 -1.16
N ASP A 153 6.77 6.27 -1.95
CA ASP A 153 6.00 7.17 -2.81
C ASP A 153 4.67 6.56 -3.26
N GLY A 154 3.87 7.39 -3.93
CA GLY A 154 2.68 6.99 -4.63
C GLY A 154 2.84 7.08 -6.15
N CYS A 155 2.41 6.03 -6.87
CA CYS A 155 2.53 5.90 -8.32
C CYS A 155 1.15 5.80 -9.00
N SER A 156 1.00 6.44 -10.16
CA SER A 156 -0.27 6.39 -10.90
C SER A 156 -0.46 5.08 -11.67
N PHE A 157 0.63 4.44 -12.06
CA PHE A 157 0.66 3.27 -12.95
C PHE A 157 -0.20 3.43 -14.21
N TYR A 158 -0.57 4.65 -14.56
CA TYR A 158 -1.49 4.97 -15.66
C TYR A 158 -2.81 4.20 -15.62
N SER A 159 -3.19 3.72 -14.47
CA SER A 159 -4.41 2.96 -14.25
C SER A 159 -5.34 3.70 -13.30
N LYS A 160 -6.59 3.87 -13.74
CA LYS A 160 -7.71 4.28 -12.88
C LYS A 160 -8.53 3.07 -12.40
N ASN A 161 -8.13 1.87 -12.82
CA ASN A 161 -8.82 0.64 -12.46
C ASN A 161 -8.29 0.12 -11.13
N VAL A 162 -9.16 0.08 -10.14
CA VAL A 162 -8.86 -0.40 -8.77
C VAL A 162 -8.29 -1.82 -8.77
N THR A 163 -8.88 -2.71 -9.58
CA THR A 163 -8.43 -4.11 -9.68
C THR A 163 -6.98 -4.22 -10.14
N VAL A 164 -6.57 -3.32 -11.04
CA VAL A 164 -5.22 -3.29 -11.58
C VAL A 164 -4.30 -2.52 -10.63
N GLY A 165 -4.71 -1.32 -10.23
CA GLY A 165 -3.87 -0.42 -9.43
C GLY A 165 -3.48 -1.00 -8.08
N CYS A 166 -4.45 -1.59 -7.36
CA CYS A 166 -4.20 -2.10 -6.01
C CYS A 166 -3.24 -3.29 -5.94
N THR A 167 -2.96 -3.93 -7.07
CA THR A 167 -2.02 -5.05 -7.15
C THR A 167 -0.65 -4.66 -7.72
N GLN A 168 -0.52 -3.43 -8.23
CA GLN A 168 0.72 -2.95 -8.82
C GLN A 168 1.69 -2.42 -7.78
N ILE A 169 2.97 -2.64 -8.04
CA ILE A 169 4.07 -2.12 -7.26
C ILE A 169 5.19 -1.64 -8.19
N ALA A 170 5.83 -0.53 -7.86
CA ALA A 170 7.09 -0.13 -8.47
C ALA A 170 8.19 -0.17 -7.41
N LEU A 171 9.42 -0.44 -7.83
CA LEU A 171 10.54 -0.58 -6.93
C LEU A 171 11.60 0.48 -7.21
N SER A 172 12.35 0.82 -6.17
CA SER A 172 13.59 1.55 -6.32
C SER A 172 14.64 0.70 -7.06
N ASN A 173 15.65 1.35 -7.63
CA ASN A 173 16.77 0.66 -8.25
C ASN A 173 17.40 -0.37 -7.31
N LYS A 174 17.64 0.05 -6.07
CA LYS A 174 18.22 -0.84 -5.05
C LYS A 174 17.40 -2.10 -4.87
N THR A 175 16.10 -1.96 -4.67
CA THR A 175 15.21 -3.11 -4.45
C THR A 175 15.13 -4.01 -5.69
N PHE A 176 15.12 -3.42 -6.88
CA PHE A 176 15.11 -4.19 -8.13
C PHE A 176 16.35 -5.08 -8.25
N TYR A 177 17.52 -4.53 -7.99
CA TYR A 177 18.78 -5.31 -8.05
C TYR A 177 18.90 -6.31 -6.92
N ASP A 178 18.41 -5.99 -5.73
CA ASP A 178 18.40 -6.92 -4.60
C ASP A 178 17.56 -8.18 -4.87
N LEU A 179 16.54 -8.06 -5.72
CA LEU A 179 15.72 -9.18 -6.16
C LEU A 179 16.39 -10.04 -7.26
N GLU A 180 17.67 -9.81 -7.55
CA GLU A 180 18.49 -10.63 -8.44
C GLU A 180 17.86 -10.81 -9.84
N PRO A 181 17.68 -9.73 -10.62
CA PRO A 181 17.07 -9.82 -11.95
C PRO A 181 17.90 -10.67 -12.89
N THR A 182 17.24 -11.47 -13.71
CA THR A 182 17.87 -12.22 -14.81
C THR A 182 18.35 -11.27 -15.91
N ALA A 183 19.21 -11.74 -16.80
CA ALA A 183 19.65 -10.95 -17.96
C ALA A 183 18.49 -10.49 -18.84
N GLN A 184 17.43 -11.28 -18.96
CA GLN A 184 16.22 -10.91 -19.70
C GLN A 184 15.45 -9.80 -18.98
N GLU A 185 15.26 -9.89 -17.67
CA GLU A 185 14.58 -8.89 -16.88
C GLU A 185 15.37 -7.57 -16.84
N LEU A 186 16.70 -7.63 -16.76
CA LEU A 186 17.56 -6.46 -16.91
C LEU A 186 17.34 -5.78 -18.26
N LYS A 187 17.25 -6.56 -19.34
CA LYS A 187 17.00 -6.05 -20.69
C LYS A 187 15.59 -5.48 -20.84
N GLN A 188 14.62 -6.11 -20.22
CA GLN A 188 13.23 -5.69 -20.24
C GLN A 188 12.97 -4.55 -19.24
N GLY A 189 13.75 -4.51 -18.15
CA GLY A 189 13.69 -3.55 -17.07
C GLY A 189 12.48 -3.69 -16.19
N TYR A 190 11.94 -4.87 -16.07
CA TYR A 190 10.90 -5.21 -15.09
C TYR A 190 11.16 -6.62 -14.57
N LEU A 191 10.69 -6.88 -13.37
CA LEU A 191 10.63 -8.22 -12.81
C LEU A 191 9.22 -8.77 -12.98
N GLY A 192 9.09 -10.01 -13.38
CA GLY A 192 7.85 -10.76 -13.32
C GLY A 192 7.75 -11.58 -12.04
N ASP A 193 6.58 -12.14 -11.81
CA ASP A 193 6.36 -13.14 -10.75
C ASP A 193 6.82 -12.72 -9.34
N LEU A 194 6.46 -11.52 -8.93
CA LEU A 194 6.61 -11.05 -7.55
C LEU A 194 5.37 -11.32 -6.71
N ILE A 195 5.61 -11.40 -5.42
CA ILE A 195 4.58 -11.37 -4.37
C ILE A 195 4.98 -10.26 -3.39
N TRP A 196 4.02 -9.45 -3.00
CA TRP A 196 4.25 -8.42 -2.02
C TRP A 196 3.01 -8.18 -1.17
N ASP A 197 3.19 -7.70 0.04
CA ASP A 197 2.14 -7.17 0.89
C ASP A 197 2.77 -6.30 1.99
N PHE A 198 1.93 -5.65 2.77
CA PHE A 198 2.37 -4.97 3.99
C PHE A 198 2.87 -6.00 5.02
N ASN A 199 3.98 -5.68 5.69
CA ASN A 199 4.62 -6.60 6.61
C ASN A 199 3.86 -6.69 7.95
N ASN A 200 2.62 -7.13 7.88
CA ASN A 200 1.74 -7.41 9.03
C ASN A 200 0.92 -8.68 8.82
N GLU A 201 1.42 -9.59 8.04
CA GLU A 201 0.69 -10.80 7.63
C GLU A 201 0.10 -11.62 8.78
N ALA A 202 0.86 -11.74 9.86
CA ALA A 202 0.41 -12.45 11.07
C ALA A 202 -0.27 -11.53 12.10
N GLY A 203 -0.49 -10.27 11.80
CA GLY A 203 -1.03 -9.29 12.75
C GLY A 203 -0.05 -8.85 13.85
N THR A 204 1.19 -9.29 13.80
CA THR A 204 2.20 -9.04 14.84
C THR A 204 2.97 -7.74 14.67
N LYS A 205 2.83 -7.09 13.53
CA LYS A 205 3.51 -5.84 13.15
C LYS A 205 2.50 -4.78 12.75
N GLY A 206 1.57 -4.48 13.64
CA GLY A 206 0.43 -3.58 13.38
C GLY A 206 0.81 -2.20 12.85
N GLN A 207 2.03 -1.70 13.17
CA GLN A 207 2.54 -0.44 12.63
C GLN A 207 2.70 -0.46 11.10
N ASN A 208 2.85 -1.63 10.49
CA ASN A 208 2.96 -1.79 9.06
C ASN A 208 1.63 -2.16 8.39
N ALA A 209 0.56 -2.34 9.14
CA ALA A 209 -0.75 -2.66 8.58
C ALA A 209 -1.27 -1.54 7.67
N PRO A 210 -1.88 -1.85 6.51
CA PRO A 210 -2.50 -0.85 5.65
C PRO A 210 -3.70 -0.19 6.34
N VAL A 211 -4.00 1.03 5.92
CA VAL A 211 -5.14 1.80 6.43
C VAL A 211 -6.15 2.06 5.33
#